data_fa8631b823ef8057bc27afba3afc9830
#
_entry.id   fa8631b823ef8057bc27afba3afc9830
#
_cell.length_a   1.000
_cell.length_b   1.000
_cell.length_c   1.000
_cell.angle_alpha   90.00
_cell.angle_beta   90.00
_cell.angle_gamma   90.00
#
_symmetry.space_group_name_H-M   'P 1'
#
loop_
_entity.id
_entity.type
_entity.pdbx_description
1 polymer ?
#
loop_
_entity_poly.entity_id
_entity_poly.type
_entity_poly.pdbx_seq_one_letter_code
_entity_poly.pdbx_strand_id
1 'polypeptide(L)'
;MSLPVIRDEFGIRRFDDAALAAQLDRVLASLPDDRRAAAVDVGVDKDGIIAVAVVKLERGWSVMGGIDKRFNGEWTGKAQLRWEGR
;
A
#
# COMPACT_ATOMS: atom_id res chain seq x y z
N MET A 1 -5.94 -9.02 10.38
CA MET A 1 -4.90 -8.79 9.34
C MET A 1 -3.80 -7.93 9.92
N SER A 2 -2.56 -8.35 9.79
CA SER A 2 -1.44 -7.55 10.28
C SER A 2 -1.15 -6.40 9.31
N LEU A 3 -0.82 -5.24 9.86
CA LEU A 3 -0.45 -4.08 9.07
C LEU A 3 0.96 -4.22 8.52
N PRO A 4 1.27 -3.64 7.35
CA PRO A 4 2.60 -3.71 6.75
C PRO A 4 3.59 -2.73 7.40
N VAL A 5 3.69 -2.79 8.71
CA VAL A 5 4.58 -1.91 9.49
C VAL A 5 5.42 -2.74 10.45
N ILE A 6 6.62 -2.25 10.70
CA ILE A 6 7.54 -2.78 11.70
C ILE A 6 8.02 -1.64 12.59
N ARG A 7 8.55 -2.00 13.75
CA ARG A 7 9.25 -1.07 14.62
C ARG A 7 10.74 -1.41 14.57
N ASP A 8 11.58 -0.41 14.44
CA ASP A 8 13.01 -0.59 14.48
C ASP A 8 13.50 -0.77 15.92
N GLU A 9 14.82 -0.89 16.11
CA GLU A 9 15.43 -1.08 17.42
C GLU A 9 15.18 0.08 18.40
N PHE A 10 14.82 1.25 17.88
CA PHE A 10 14.47 2.43 18.68
C PHE A 10 12.96 2.57 18.89
N GLY A 11 12.17 1.60 18.45
CA GLY A 11 10.73 1.64 18.54
C GLY A 11 10.05 2.57 17.54
N ILE A 12 10.78 3.07 16.55
CA ILE A 12 10.22 3.94 15.50
C ILE A 12 9.48 3.08 14.50
N ARG A 13 8.23 3.45 14.23
CA ARG A 13 7.35 2.79 13.28
C ARG A 13 7.73 3.15 11.86
N ARG A 14 7.79 2.17 10.99
CA ARG A 14 8.02 2.38 9.56
C ARG A 14 7.37 1.27 8.74
N PHE A 15 7.23 1.50 7.43
CA PHE A 15 6.74 0.46 6.54
C PHE A 15 7.67 -0.75 6.53
N ASP A 16 7.07 -1.94 6.58
CA ASP A 16 7.74 -3.17 6.21
C ASP A 16 7.59 -3.32 4.69
N ASP A 17 8.67 -3.03 3.96
CA ASP A 17 8.64 -2.97 2.50
C ASP A 17 8.20 -4.31 1.88
N ALA A 18 8.63 -5.44 2.42
CA ALA A 18 8.24 -6.75 1.91
C ALA A 18 6.75 -7.03 2.14
N ALA A 19 6.25 -6.72 3.33
CA ALA A 19 4.83 -6.91 3.66
C ALA A 19 3.94 -5.94 2.85
N LEU A 20 4.39 -4.70 2.66
CA LEU A 20 3.68 -3.73 1.83
C LEU A 20 3.60 -4.20 0.38
N ALA A 21 4.72 -4.66 -0.18
CA ALA A 21 4.73 -5.18 -1.55
C ALA A 21 3.79 -6.38 -1.72
N ALA A 22 3.80 -7.31 -0.76
CA ALA A 22 2.91 -8.46 -0.79
C ALA A 22 1.44 -8.05 -0.72
N GLN A 23 1.10 -7.06 0.11
CA GLN A 23 -0.26 -6.55 0.21
C GLN A 23 -0.70 -5.86 -1.08
N LEU A 24 0.15 -5.04 -1.67
CA LEU A 24 -0.13 -4.37 -2.94
C LEU A 24 -0.35 -5.38 -4.06
N ASP A 25 0.46 -6.44 -4.12
CA ASP A 25 0.29 -7.50 -5.11
C ASP A 25 -1.04 -8.24 -4.94
N ARG A 26 -1.47 -8.50 -3.71
CA ARG A 26 -2.78 -9.12 -3.45
C ARG A 26 -3.93 -8.22 -3.89
N VAL A 27 -3.86 -6.94 -3.59
CA VAL A 27 -4.88 -5.98 -3.99
C VAL A 27 -4.94 -5.89 -5.52
N LEU A 28 -3.78 -5.79 -6.17
CA LEU A 28 -3.70 -5.75 -7.62
C LEU A 28 -4.30 -7.00 -8.26
N ALA A 29 -4.00 -8.18 -7.72
CA ALA A 29 -4.52 -9.46 -8.22
C ALA A 29 -6.04 -9.59 -8.07
N SER A 30 -6.64 -8.85 -7.14
CA SER A 30 -8.09 -8.86 -6.93
C SER A 30 -8.85 -7.99 -7.94
N LEU A 31 -8.15 -7.15 -8.70
CA LEU A 31 -8.77 -6.23 -9.65
C LEU A 31 -8.95 -6.89 -11.02
N PRO A 32 -9.98 -6.50 -11.78
CA PRO A 32 -10.17 -7.01 -13.14
C PRO A 32 -8.99 -6.67 -14.05
N ASP A 33 -8.65 -7.56 -14.99
CA ASP A 33 -7.55 -7.37 -15.93
C ASP A 33 -7.92 -6.57 -17.17
N ASP A 34 -9.20 -6.53 -17.49
CA ASP A 34 -9.70 -6.05 -18.80
C ASP A 34 -10.18 -4.60 -18.79
N ARG A 35 -10.04 -3.92 -17.66
CA ARG A 35 -10.56 -2.55 -17.51
C ARG A 35 -9.86 -1.81 -16.39
N ARG A 36 -10.07 -0.49 -16.36
CA ARG A 36 -9.64 0.35 -15.26
C ARG A 36 -10.35 -0.08 -13.98
N ALA A 37 -9.60 -0.12 -12.90
CA ALA A 37 -10.13 -0.48 -11.60
C ALA A 37 -9.25 0.11 -10.51
N ALA A 38 -9.81 0.26 -9.33
CA ALA A 38 -9.08 0.75 -8.17
C ALA A 38 -9.56 0.07 -6.90
N ALA A 39 -8.68 -0.08 -5.94
CA ALA A 39 -9.02 -0.60 -4.64
C ALA A 39 -8.17 0.09 -3.57
N VAL A 40 -8.75 0.23 -2.39
CA VAL A 40 -8.09 0.84 -1.23
C VAL A 40 -8.33 -0.07 -0.03
N ASP A 41 -7.28 -0.40 0.69
CA ASP A 41 -7.36 -1.07 1.97
C ASP A 41 -6.94 -0.11 3.08
N VAL A 42 -7.66 -0.12 4.19
CA VAL A 42 -7.36 0.72 5.34
C VAL A 42 -7.21 -0.15 6.57
N GLY A 43 -6.13 0.07 7.31
CA GLY A 43 -5.90 -0.58 8.58
C GLY A 43 -5.63 0.44 9.67
N VAL A 44 -6.02 0.11 10.89
CA VAL A 44 -5.85 0.98 12.06
C VAL A 44 -5.21 0.19 13.17
N ASP A 45 -4.24 0.78 13.84
CA ASP A 45 -3.72 0.26 15.09
C ASP A 45 -3.68 1.38 16.16
N LYS A 46 -3.08 1.08 17.29
CA LYS A 46 -3.02 2.06 18.40
C LYS A 46 -2.20 3.31 18.08
N ASP A 47 -1.35 3.27 17.07
CA ASP A 47 -0.42 4.36 16.77
C ASP A 47 -0.83 5.18 15.54
N GLY A 48 -1.69 4.65 14.67
CA GLY A 48 -2.07 5.37 13.48
C GLY A 48 -2.95 4.59 12.52
N ILE A 49 -3.08 5.14 11.32
CA ILE A 49 -3.90 4.59 10.24
C ILE A 49 -3.00 4.38 9.04
N ILE A 50 -3.13 3.21 8.40
CA ILE A 50 -2.49 2.92 7.12
C ILE A 50 -3.55 2.80 6.06
N ALA A 51 -3.33 3.44 4.93
CA ALA A 51 -4.12 3.24 3.73
C ALA A 51 -3.20 2.80 2.60
N VAL A 52 -3.57 1.73 1.90
CA VAL A 52 -2.87 1.29 0.70
C VAL A 52 -3.85 1.32 -0.47
N ALA A 53 -3.38 1.75 -1.61
CA ALA A 53 -4.22 1.91 -2.78
C ALA A 53 -3.52 1.35 -4.02
N VAL A 54 -4.31 0.74 -4.90
CA VAL A 54 -3.87 0.29 -6.22
C VAL A 54 -4.86 0.80 -7.23
N VAL A 55 -4.36 1.43 -8.28
CA VAL A 55 -5.16 1.90 -9.41
C VAL A 55 -4.61 1.26 -10.67
N LYS A 56 -5.43 0.43 -11.31
CA LYS A 56 -5.12 -0.14 -12.62
C LYS A 56 -5.52 0.82 -13.70
N LEU A 57 -4.56 1.16 -14.54
CA LEU A 57 -4.75 1.99 -15.73
C LEU A 57 -4.78 1.12 -16.97
N GLU A 58 -4.98 1.73 -18.12
CA GLU A 58 -4.96 1.04 -19.38
C GLU A 58 -3.54 0.59 -19.76
N ARG A 59 -3.44 -0.40 -20.66
CA ARG A 59 -2.19 -0.85 -21.27
C ARG A 59 -1.20 -1.47 -20.29
N GLY A 60 -1.70 -2.08 -19.22
CA GLY A 60 -0.85 -2.78 -18.27
C GLY A 60 -0.17 -1.91 -17.22
N TRP A 61 -0.51 -0.63 -17.16
CA TRP A 61 0.03 0.28 -16.14
C TRP A 61 -0.76 0.20 -14.84
N SER A 62 -0.06 0.30 -13.74
CA SER A 62 -0.67 0.40 -12.40
C SER A 62 0.07 1.43 -11.58
N VAL A 63 -0.69 2.21 -10.82
CA VAL A 63 -0.14 3.10 -9.80
C VAL A 63 -0.54 2.54 -8.45
N MET A 64 0.40 2.41 -7.54
CA MET A 64 0.12 1.86 -6.23
C MET A 64 0.96 2.54 -5.16
N GLY A 65 0.47 2.50 -3.95
CA GLY A 65 1.19 3.12 -2.86
C GLY A 65 0.50 2.96 -1.52
N GLY A 66 1.12 3.50 -0.50
CA GLY A 66 0.58 3.48 0.84
C GLY A 66 0.91 4.75 1.60
N ILE A 67 0.06 5.08 2.54
CA ILE A 67 0.27 6.20 3.47
C ILE A 67 0.10 5.67 4.89
N ASP A 68 1.04 6.00 5.76
CA ASP A 68 0.95 5.75 7.20
C ASP A 68 0.84 7.09 7.91
N LYS A 69 -0.33 7.36 8.48
CA LYS A 69 -0.61 8.58 9.23
C LYS A 69 -0.65 8.25 10.71
N ARG A 70 0.31 8.77 11.47
CA ARG A 70 0.35 8.58 12.92
C ARG A 70 -0.58 9.56 13.63
N PHE A 71 -1.11 9.15 14.76
CA PHE A 71 -1.99 10.01 15.56
C PHE A 71 -1.27 11.21 16.15
N ASN A 72 0.07 11.18 16.24
CA ASN A 72 0.86 12.32 16.65
C ASN A 72 1.05 13.40 15.58
N GLY A 73 0.48 13.20 14.38
CA GLY A 73 0.55 14.14 13.27
C GLY A 73 1.60 13.81 12.21
N GLU A 74 2.53 12.91 12.48
CA GLU A 74 3.52 12.49 11.49
C GLU A 74 2.90 11.57 10.44
N TRP A 75 3.44 11.62 9.24
CA TRP A 75 3.00 10.73 8.18
C TRP A 75 4.17 10.38 7.26
N THR A 76 4.08 9.20 6.65
CA THR A 76 5.01 8.74 5.62
C THR A 76 4.21 8.16 4.48
N GLY A 77 4.75 8.25 3.28
CA GLY A 77 4.07 7.73 2.10
C GLY A 77 5.06 7.05 1.17
N LYS A 78 4.56 6.09 0.40
CA LYS A 78 5.28 5.42 -0.67
C LYS A 78 4.38 5.31 -1.88
N ALA A 79 4.96 5.47 -3.06
CA ALA A 79 4.25 5.31 -4.31
C ALA A 79 5.15 4.66 -5.34
N GLN A 80 4.56 3.85 -6.22
CA GLN A 80 5.28 3.26 -7.34
C GLN A 80 4.38 3.18 -8.55
N LEU A 81 5.01 3.21 -9.72
CA LEU A 81 4.38 2.98 -11.00
C LEU A 81 4.90 1.64 -11.51
N ARG A 82 3.99 0.75 -11.89
CA ARG A 82 4.35 -0.58 -12.39
C ARG A 82 3.74 -0.78 -13.77
N TRP A 83 4.51 -1.37 -14.65
CA TRP A 83 4.06 -1.77 -15.98
C TRP A 83 4.21 -3.28 -16.15
N GLU A 84 3.11 -3.94 -16.50
CA GLU A 84 3.11 -5.34 -16.85
C GLU A 84 2.78 -5.42 -18.35
N GLY A 85 3.82 -5.46 -19.15
CA GLY A 85 3.67 -5.49 -20.60
C GLY A 85 3.03 -6.78 -21.09
N ARG A 86 2.12 -6.62 -22.02
CA ARG A 86 1.51 -7.73 -22.77
C ARG A 86 1.66 -7.48 -24.25
#